data_f992fd557c5326cebd577628c81a201f
#
_entry.id   f992fd557c5326cebd577628c81a201f
#
_cell.length_a   1.000
_cell.length_b   1.000
_cell.length_c   1.000
_cell.angle_alpha   90.00
_cell.angle_beta   90.00
_cell.angle_gamma   90.00
#
_symmetry.space_group_name_H-M   'P 1'
#
loop_
_entity.id
_entity.type
_entity.pdbx_description
1 polymer ?
#
loop_
_entity_poly.entity_id
_entity_poly.type
_entity_poly.pdbx_seq_one_letter_code
_entity_poly.pdbx_strand_id
1 'polypeptide(L)'
;LPFRRIAVVLAGGGALAAYETGVLRTLERVGLDPAIVSGASAGALNAVGWVAHGFRAGPLERVWRHVDAAEIGIRWTTVALRAAGALMLALGVLQAIVSWTGSSELSVLAVFRHGSQVGLWPASSFLDILAWIFVALGGFLLLRSSREAEKWLARFGDPESERRFRVWGAVVLLLWSLAHLITWLFAWPWPHRFSATLLAVTAGIWILLRSRRAGAWARSFLFFLMPETDGRGLWGSAARRHLVTRLIGAGSWARLWPGETHLILSALALDNGRIAHFINWKDPSARFLARVEASLGEVIPVDSAEEVLEAAIASSAIPVLFEPVRISGRDFVDCVAFSMHPLRAALYDDADAAIVVVVAPSGAPPALRTAKNPMDVWGRYLDLANWRDLQQELLALPGSWRGGEKPIPLCMVEPETPLSGGVLAYSPRVASKLIRRGEQDALRALDHAGWLAS
;
A
#
# COMPACT_ATOMS: atom_id res chain seq x y z
N LEU A 1 14.11 15.17 29.16
CA LEU A 1 13.04 14.38 29.78
C LEU A 1 13.55 13.62 31.00
N PRO A 2 12.74 13.43 32.07
CA PRO A 2 13.18 12.85 33.33
C PRO A 2 13.39 11.32 33.34
N PHE A 3 13.32 10.69 32.19
CA PHE A 3 13.37 9.24 32.00
C PHE A 3 14.64 8.81 31.28
N ARG A 4 15.15 7.61 31.60
CA ARG A 4 16.37 7.05 30.97
C ARG A 4 16.11 6.17 29.77
N ARG A 5 15.03 5.36 29.81
CA ARG A 5 14.65 4.45 28.73
C ARG A 5 13.25 4.77 28.23
N ILE A 6 13.16 5.73 27.33
CA ILE A 6 11.88 6.11 26.73
C ILE A 6 11.62 5.22 25.51
N ALA A 7 10.41 4.68 25.46
CA ALA A 7 9.89 4.02 24.28
C ALA A 7 9.06 5.00 23.45
N VAL A 8 9.22 4.96 22.13
CA VAL A 8 8.32 5.62 21.16
C VAL A 8 7.57 4.54 20.37
N VAL A 9 6.25 4.57 20.45
CA VAL A 9 5.36 3.60 19.83
C VAL A 9 4.62 4.27 18.69
N LEU A 10 4.81 3.78 17.47
CA LEU A 10 4.20 4.32 16.25
C LEU A 10 3.12 3.37 15.77
N ALA A 11 1.88 3.84 15.80
CA ALA A 11 0.72 3.01 15.40
C ALA A 11 0.64 2.83 13.88
N GLY A 12 -0.01 1.76 13.45
CA GLY A 12 -0.36 1.61 12.05
C GLY A 12 -1.46 2.58 11.63
N GLY A 13 -1.47 2.94 10.35
CA GLY A 13 -2.47 3.89 9.85
C GLY A 13 -2.38 4.17 8.35
N GLY A 14 -1.55 3.45 7.61
CA GLY A 14 -1.35 3.66 6.18
C GLY A 14 -0.99 5.12 5.86
N ALA A 15 -1.75 5.77 4.96
CA ALA A 15 -1.51 7.16 4.58
C ALA A 15 -1.67 8.16 5.73
N LEU A 16 -2.41 7.81 6.79
CA LEU A 16 -2.57 8.67 7.97
C LEU A 16 -1.29 8.75 8.80
N ALA A 17 -0.36 7.80 8.66
CA ALA A 17 0.93 7.81 9.36
C ALA A 17 1.87 8.96 8.94
N ALA A 18 1.51 9.75 7.92
CA ALA A 18 2.14 11.05 7.68
C ALA A 18 2.03 11.98 8.91
N TYR A 19 0.99 11.83 9.73
CA TYR A 19 0.80 12.50 11.01
C TYR A 19 1.96 12.23 11.98
N GLU A 20 2.39 10.98 12.07
CA GLU A 20 3.51 10.56 12.93
C GLU A 20 4.81 11.33 12.59
N THR A 21 5.05 11.62 11.32
CA THR A 21 6.23 12.40 10.92
C THR A 21 6.24 13.79 11.55
N GLY A 22 5.07 14.40 11.72
CA GLY A 22 4.94 15.66 12.45
C GLY A 22 5.27 15.51 13.93
N VAL A 23 4.81 14.43 14.55
CA VAL A 23 5.15 14.08 15.94
C VAL A 23 6.65 13.88 16.08
N LEU A 24 7.26 13.03 15.23
CA LEU A 24 8.69 12.74 15.23
C LEU A 24 9.54 14.03 15.08
N ARG A 25 9.07 14.96 14.27
CA ARG A 25 9.73 16.27 14.12
C ARG A 25 9.69 17.11 15.41
N THR A 26 8.62 17.00 16.18
CA THR A 26 8.54 17.64 17.50
C THR A 26 9.47 16.95 18.48
N LEU A 27 9.51 15.61 18.47
CA LEU A 27 10.44 14.84 19.32
C LEU A 27 11.91 15.13 18.99
N GLU A 28 12.26 15.30 17.72
CA GLU A 28 13.58 15.75 17.28
C GLU A 28 13.92 17.14 17.88
N ARG A 29 12.98 18.09 17.83
CA ARG A 29 13.19 19.46 18.34
C ARG A 29 13.41 19.52 19.87
N VAL A 30 12.76 18.64 20.62
CA VAL A 30 12.97 18.51 22.04
C VAL A 30 14.18 17.66 22.41
N GLY A 31 14.95 17.21 21.42
CA GLY A 31 16.19 16.45 21.61
C GLY A 31 15.94 15.05 22.18
N LEU A 32 14.81 14.41 21.85
CA LEU A 32 14.54 13.04 22.29
C LEU A 32 15.40 12.04 21.54
N ASP A 33 16.14 11.25 22.31
CA ASP A 33 16.89 10.07 21.86
C ASP A 33 16.27 8.82 22.50
N PRO A 34 15.34 8.14 21.81
CA PRO A 34 14.61 7.01 22.40
C PRO A 34 15.48 5.77 22.49
N ALA A 35 15.40 5.06 23.62
CA ALA A 35 16.05 3.76 23.79
C ALA A 35 15.33 2.64 23.02
N ILE A 36 14.00 2.79 22.83
CA ILE A 36 13.15 1.79 22.18
C ILE A 36 12.24 2.50 21.18
N VAL A 37 12.17 1.98 19.96
CA VAL A 37 11.19 2.41 18.96
C VAL A 37 10.41 1.18 18.50
N SER A 38 9.10 1.21 18.67
CA SER A 38 8.25 0.13 18.15
C SER A 38 7.27 0.66 17.11
N GLY A 39 6.93 -0.16 16.14
CA GLY A 39 6.02 0.25 15.09
C GLY A 39 5.27 -0.91 14.44
N ALA A 40 4.07 -0.60 13.95
CA ALA A 40 3.24 -1.50 13.17
C ALA A 40 2.82 -0.85 11.86
N SER A 41 2.68 -1.63 10.78
CA SER A 41 2.24 -1.15 9.47
C SER A 41 3.07 0.05 8.97
N ALA A 42 2.44 1.16 8.61
CA ALA A 42 3.14 2.38 8.20
C ALA A 42 3.98 2.98 9.34
N GLY A 43 3.61 2.79 10.61
CA GLY A 43 4.42 3.15 11.76
C GLY A 43 5.74 2.39 11.81
N ALA A 44 5.78 1.13 11.36
CA ALA A 44 7.03 0.36 11.22
C ALA A 44 7.96 0.98 10.16
N LEU A 45 7.39 1.45 9.03
CA LEU A 45 8.17 2.14 8.00
C LEU A 45 8.75 3.46 8.53
N ASN A 46 7.96 4.23 9.29
CA ASN A 46 8.40 5.46 9.95
C ASN A 46 9.48 5.18 11.00
N ALA A 47 9.32 4.12 11.81
CA ALA A 47 10.29 3.72 12.82
C ALA A 47 11.66 3.42 12.19
N VAL A 48 11.70 2.56 11.16
CA VAL A 48 12.93 2.22 10.44
C VAL A 48 13.58 3.46 9.82
N GLY A 49 12.80 4.29 9.12
CA GLY A 49 13.30 5.52 8.54
C GLY A 49 13.85 6.49 9.58
N TRP A 50 13.19 6.64 10.72
CA TRP A 50 13.59 7.56 11.79
C TRP A 50 14.89 7.12 12.49
N VAL A 51 14.98 5.84 12.84
CA VAL A 51 16.20 5.24 13.41
C VAL A 51 17.37 5.32 12.45
N ALA A 52 17.17 4.95 11.16
CA ALA A 52 18.23 5.02 10.14
C ALA A 52 18.82 6.43 9.99
N HIS A 53 18.04 7.46 10.22
CA HIS A 53 18.45 8.86 10.14
C HIS A 53 18.88 9.48 11.47
N GLY A 54 19.04 8.67 12.52
CA GLY A 54 19.46 9.17 13.85
C GLY A 54 18.46 10.16 14.41
N PHE A 55 17.20 9.76 14.40
CA PHE A 55 16.04 10.48 14.92
C PHE A 55 15.75 11.84 14.25
N ARG A 56 16.18 11.99 12.99
CA ARG A 56 15.85 13.15 12.16
C ARG A 56 14.60 12.87 11.33
N ALA A 57 13.56 13.68 11.53
CA ALA A 57 12.28 13.53 10.81
C ALA A 57 12.27 14.13 9.40
N GLY A 58 13.22 15.02 9.07
CA GLY A 58 13.27 15.69 7.77
C GLY A 58 13.29 14.77 6.55
N PRO A 59 14.04 13.66 6.54
CA PRO A 59 13.99 12.67 5.44
C PRO A 59 12.61 12.03 5.27
N LEU A 60 11.94 11.64 6.35
CA LEU A 60 10.59 11.09 6.33
C LEU A 60 9.61 12.14 5.79
N GLU A 61 9.70 13.39 6.25
CA GLU A 61 8.86 14.49 5.78
C GLU A 61 8.97 14.66 4.26
N ARG A 62 10.19 14.62 3.71
CA ARG A 62 10.39 14.69 2.25
C ARG A 62 9.69 13.55 1.53
N VAL A 63 9.78 12.33 2.04
CA VAL A 63 9.09 11.17 1.44
C VAL A 63 7.57 11.38 1.50
N TRP A 64 7.00 11.65 2.68
CA TRP A 64 5.56 11.83 2.84
C TRP A 64 4.97 12.98 2.03
N ARG A 65 5.73 14.05 1.81
CA ARG A 65 5.31 15.19 0.99
C ARG A 65 5.28 14.90 -0.51
N HIS A 66 5.88 13.81 -0.97
CA HIS A 66 5.96 13.47 -2.40
C HIS A 66 5.32 12.12 -2.73
N VAL A 67 5.21 11.22 -1.75
CA VAL A 67 4.68 9.87 -1.98
C VAL A 67 3.22 9.90 -2.41
N ASP A 68 2.93 9.15 -3.46
CA ASP A 68 1.58 8.86 -3.92
C ASP A 68 1.25 7.36 -3.83
N ALA A 69 0.00 7.01 -4.10
CA ALA A 69 -0.46 5.63 -4.02
C ALA A 69 0.31 4.69 -4.98
N ALA A 70 0.74 5.18 -6.14
CA ALA A 70 1.46 4.36 -7.12
C ALA A 70 2.89 4.05 -6.68
N GLU A 71 3.56 4.98 -5.98
CA GLU A 71 4.90 4.76 -5.43
C GLU A 71 4.93 3.69 -4.32
N ILE A 72 3.79 3.47 -3.64
CA ILE A 72 3.63 2.41 -2.64
C ILE A 72 3.21 1.08 -3.28
N GLY A 73 2.86 1.11 -4.57
CA GLY A 73 2.39 -0.04 -5.32
C GLY A 73 0.86 -0.18 -5.35
N ILE A 74 0.08 0.75 -4.80
CA ILE A 74 -1.39 0.75 -4.86
C ILE A 74 -1.85 1.23 -6.23
N ARG A 75 -2.25 0.29 -7.09
CA ARG A 75 -2.59 0.54 -8.50
C ARG A 75 -3.95 -0.07 -8.82
N TRP A 76 -5.03 0.65 -8.52
CA TRP A 76 -6.39 0.19 -8.83
C TRP A 76 -6.62 -0.08 -10.31
N THR A 77 -5.90 0.64 -11.17
CA THR A 77 -5.84 0.36 -12.60
C THR A 77 -5.35 -1.05 -12.90
N THR A 78 -4.43 -1.60 -12.09
CA THR A 78 -3.94 -2.98 -12.20
C THR A 78 -5.08 -3.97 -12.07
N VAL A 79 -5.92 -3.79 -11.06
CA VAL A 79 -7.06 -4.68 -10.81
C VAL A 79 -8.08 -4.58 -11.93
N ALA A 80 -8.43 -3.35 -12.35
CA ALA A 80 -9.43 -3.11 -13.39
C ALA A 80 -9.04 -3.76 -14.73
N LEU A 81 -7.80 -3.71 -15.08
CA LEU A 81 -7.37 -4.27 -16.36
C LEU A 81 -7.13 -5.77 -16.28
N ARG A 82 -6.62 -6.34 -15.18
CA ARG A 82 -6.65 -7.81 -15.00
C ARG A 82 -8.07 -8.33 -15.16
N ALA A 83 -9.06 -7.64 -14.58
CA ALA A 83 -10.46 -7.97 -14.79
C ALA A 83 -10.85 -7.83 -16.26
N ALA A 84 -10.43 -6.75 -16.94
CA ALA A 84 -10.67 -6.58 -18.38
C ALA A 84 -9.97 -7.64 -19.22
N GLY A 85 -8.70 -7.97 -18.92
CA GLY A 85 -7.96 -9.03 -19.60
C GLY A 85 -8.60 -10.41 -19.41
N ALA A 86 -9.02 -10.74 -18.19
CA ALA A 86 -9.74 -11.98 -17.91
C ALA A 86 -11.09 -12.03 -18.62
N LEU A 87 -11.83 -10.92 -18.64
CA LEU A 87 -13.10 -10.82 -19.37
C LEU A 87 -12.90 -10.97 -20.88
N MET A 88 -11.90 -10.30 -21.46
CA MET A 88 -11.56 -10.43 -22.88
C MET A 88 -11.18 -11.88 -23.23
N LEU A 89 -10.38 -12.54 -22.39
CA LEU A 89 -10.01 -13.93 -22.58
C LEU A 89 -11.26 -14.83 -22.56
N ALA A 90 -12.10 -14.67 -21.52
CA ALA A 90 -13.32 -15.46 -21.38
C ALA A 90 -14.30 -15.25 -22.54
N LEU A 91 -14.55 -14.01 -22.93
CA LEU A 91 -15.44 -13.66 -24.05
C LEU A 91 -14.87 -14.15 -25.40
N GLY A 92 -13.57 -13.99 -25.60
CA GLY A 92 -12.90 -14.45 -26.83
C GLY A 92 -12.97 -15.98 -26.98
N VAL A 93 -12.70 -16.72 -25.91
CA VAL A 93 -12.82 -18.19 -25.91
C VAL A 93 -14.28 -18.64 -26.11
N LEU A 94 -15.20 -18.04 -25.34
CA LEU A 94 -16.63 -18.38 -25.46
C LEU A 94 -17.14 -18.14 -26.89
N GLN A 95 -16.85 -16.98 -27.45
CA GLN A 95 -17.30 -16.65 -28.81
C GLN A 95 -16.62 -17.48 -29.86
N ALA A 96 -15.35 -17.87 -29.71
CA ALA A 96 -14.67 -18.80 -30.60
C ALA A 96 -15.35 -20.19 -30.59
N ILE A 97 -15.74 -20.71 -29.43
CA ILE A 97 -16.47 -21.96 -29.26
C ILE A 97 -17.85 -21.87 -29.93
N VAL A 98 -18.59 -20.78 -29.68
CA VAL A 98 -19.92 -20.56 -30.28
C VAL A 98 -19.83 -20.48 -31.81
N SER A 99 -18.84 -19.77 -32.33
CA SER A 99 -18.60 -19.69 -33.78
C SER A 99 -18.21 -21.04 -34.39
N TRP A 100 -17.45 -21.88 -33.67
CA TRP A 100 -17.06 -23.22 -34.09
C TRP A 100 -18.24 -24.20 -34.09
N THR A 101 -19.10 -24.12 -33.07
CA THR A 101 -20.24 -25.04 -32.92
C THR A 101 -21.43 -24.68 -33.82
N GLY A 102 -21.41 -23.54 -34.50
CA GLY A 102 -22.51 -23.08 -35.35
C GLY A 102 -23.82 -22.78 -34.63
N SER A 103 -23.79 -22.74 -33.28
CA SER A 103 -24.96 -22.45 -32.43
C SER A 103 -25.22 -20.95 -32.38
N SER A 104 -26.07 -20.43 -33.28
CA SER A 104 -26.44 -19.03 -33.40
C SER A 104 -27.21 -18.47 -32.15
N GLU A 105 -27.77 -19.36 -31.34
CA GLU A 105 -28.61 -18.96 -30.19
C GLU A 105 -27.81 -18.57 -28.94
N LEU A 106 -26.55 -18.99 -28.81
CA LEU A 106 -25.69 -18.74 -27.65
C LEU A 106 -24.68 -17.57 -27.83
N SER A 107 -24.78 -16.82 -28.94
CA SER A 107 -23.81 -15.73 -29.13
C SER A 107 -24.03 -14.60 -28.12
N VAL A 108 -22.96 -14.14 -27.48
CA VAL A 108 -22.97 -12.96 -26.57
C VAL A 108 -23.57 -11.73 -27.28
N LEU A 109 -23.47 -11.67 -28.63
CA LEU A 109 -24.07 -10.64 -29.46
C LEU A 109 -25.60 -10.81 -29.60
N ALA A 110 -26.17 -12.00 -29.38
CA ALA A 110 -27.62 -12.19 -29.38
C ALA A 110 -28.29 -11.49 -28.20
N VAL A 111 -27.57 -11.31 -27.07
CA VAL A 111 -28.06 -10.57 -25.90
C VAL A 111 -28.22 -9.07 -26.21
N PHE A 112 -27.40 -8.52 -27.12
CA PHE A 112 -27.50 -7.12 -27.55
C PHE A 112 -28.46 -6.92 -28.73
N ARG A 113 -29.05 -8.01 -29.25
CA ARG A 113 -29.87 -8.02 -30.49
C ARG A 113 -31.28 -7.45 -30.31
N HIS A 114 -31.79 -7.35 -29.10
CA HIS A 114 -33.19 -6.98 -28.85
C HIS A 114 -33.48 -5.47 -28.90
N GLY A 115 -32.52 -4.63 -29.30
CA GLY A 115 -32.71 -3.16 -29.30
C GLY A 115 -32.24 -2.40 -30.55
N SER A 116 -31.52 -2.99 -31.50
CA SER A 116 -31.10 -2.26 -32.71
C SER A 116 -30.97 -3.20 -33.91
N GLN A 117 -31.52 -2.78 -35.04
CA GLN A 117 -31.28 -3.43 -36.36
C GLN A 117 -29.83 -3.20 -36.82
N VAL A 118 -28.86 -3.75 -36.12
CA VAL A 118 -27.47 -3.77 -36.56
C VAL A 118 -27.24 -5.07 -37.30
N GLY A 119 -26.95 -4.96 -38.57
CA GLY A 119 -26.69 -6.11 -39.46
C GLY A 119 -25.72 -7.08 -38.85
N LEU A 120 -26.19 -8.31 -38.67
CA LEU A 120 -25.43 -9.37 -38.03
C LEU A 120 -24.43 -9.98 -38.99
N TRP A 121 -23.32 -10.34 -38.41
CA TRP A 121 -22.36 -11.21 -39.01
C TRP A 121 -22.95 -12.62 -39.14
N PRO A 122 -22.78 -13.30 -40.29
CA PRO A 122 -22.94 -14.71 -40.31
C PRO A 122 -21.89 -15.34 -39.39
N ALA A 123 -22.34 -16.07 -38.36
CA ALA A 123 -21.50 -16.66 -37.32
C ALA A 123 -20.54 -17.77 -37.83
N SER A 124 -20.28 -17.85 -39.11
CA SER A 124 -19.61 -18.96 -39.79
C SER A 124 -18.36 -18.57 -40.58
N SER A 125 -17.87 -17.34 -40.50
CA SER A 125 -16.64 -17.02 -41.23
C SER A 125 -15.41 -17.40 -40.42
N PHE A 126 -14.46 -18.09 -41.01
CA PHE A 126 -13.16 -18.42 -40.44
C PHE A 126 -12.43 -17.18 -39.89
N LEU A 127 -12.65 -16.01 -40.47
CA LEU A 127 -12.11 -14.71 -40.04
C LEU A 127 -12.68 -14.27 -38.69
N ASP A 128 -13.93 -14.62 -38.36
CA ASP A 128 -14.55 -14.29 -37.08
C ASP A 128 -13.94 -15.12 -35.96
N ILE A 129 -13.74 -16.41 -36.22
CA ILE A 129 -13.06 -17.31 -35.26
C ILE A 129 -11.66 -16.81 -34.99
N LEU A 130 -10.90 -16.44 -36.03
CA LEU A 130 -9.56 -15.87 -35.88
C LEU A 130 -9.58 -14.57 -35.10
N ALA A 131 -10.53 -13.65 -35.36
CA ALA A 131 -10.63 -12.40 -34.62
C ALA A 131 -10.86 -12.63 -33.13
N TRP A 132 -11.73 -13.57 -32.75
CA TRP A 132 -11.99 -13.91 -31.37
C TRP A 132 -10.84 -14.67 -30.70
N ILE A 133 -10.11 -15.48 -31.45
CA ILE A 133 -8.86 -16.10 -30.99
C ILE A 133 -7.81 -15.00 -30.68
N PHE A 134 -7.71 -13.96 -31.53
CA PHE A 134 -6.82 -12.83 -31.28
C PHE A 134 -7.24 -12.02 -30.04
N VAL A 135 -8.54 -11.84 -29.81
CA VAL A 135 -9.05 -11.20 -28.59
C VAL A 135 -8.70 -12.03 -27.36
N ALA A 136 -8.89 -13.36 -27.41
CA ALA A 136 -8.54 -14.27 -26.34
C ALA A 136 -7.01 -14.28 -26.07
N LEU A 137 -6.22 -14.34 -27.14
CA LEU A 137 -4.76 -14.29 -27.05
C LEU A 137 -4.28 -12.95 -26.49
N GLY A 138 -4.87 -11.83 -26.90
CA GLY A 138 -4.62 -10.51 -26.33
C GLY A 138 -4.90 -10.47 -24.83
N GLY A 139 -6.05 -11.01 -24.40
CA GLY A 139 -6.39 -11.15 -22.99
C GLY A 139 -5.39 -12.02 -22.22
N PHE A 140 -4.97 -13.14 -22.81
CA PHE A 140 -3.96 -14.02 -22.22
C PHE A 140 -2.57 -13.36 -22.11
N LEU A 141 -2.15 -12.66 -23.16
CA LEU A 141 -0.91 -11.90 -23.14
C LEU A 141 -0.96 -10.77 -22.11
N LEU A 142 -2.09 -10.11 -21.99
CA LEU A 142 -2.37 -9.15 -20.94
C LEU A 142 -2.22 -9.76 -19.55
N LEU A 143 -2.64 -10.96 -19.31
CA LEU A 143 -2.52 -11.65 -18.03
C LEU A 143 -1.09 -12.14 -17.73
N ARG A 144 -0.34 -12.52 -18.76
CA ARG A 144 0.96 -13.19 -18.62
C ARG A 144 2.19 -12.28 -18.75
N SER A 145 2.09 -11.12 -19.41
CA SER A 145 3.23 -10.28 -19.76
C SER A 145 3.75 -9.45 -18.57
N SER A 146 4.43 -10.10 -17.61
CA SER A 146 4.81 -9.42 -16.37
C SER A 146 6.27 -8.94 -16.26
N ARG A 147 7.24 -9.69 -16.77
CA ARG A 147 8.65 -9.38 -16.48
C ARG A 147 9.39 -8.57 -17.55
N GLU A 148 9.06 -8.76 -18.81
CA GLU A 148 9.77 -8.07 -19.91
C GLU A 148 9.31 -6.62 -20.08
N ALA A 149 8.03 -6.35 -19.85
CA ALA A 149 7.47 -5.03 -19.93
C ALA A 149 7.95 -4.14 -18.75
N GLU A 150 8.26 -4.69 -17.57
CA GLU A 150 8.85 -3.94 -16.44
C GLU A 150 10.23 -3.37 -16.79
N LYS A 151 11.07 -4.18 -17.43
CA LYS A 151 12.36 -3.73 -17.97
C LYS A 151 12.20 -2.68 -19.08
N TRP A 152 11.14 -2.83 -19.87
CA TRP A 152 10.82 -1.90 -20.94
C TRP A 152 10.30 -0.57 -20.40
N LEU A 153 9.48 -0.59 -19.35
CA LEU A 153 8.91 0.58 -18.66
C LEU A 153 9.91 1.34 -17.81
N ALA A 154 10.86 0.63 -17.20
CA ALA A 154 11.97 1.29 -16.52
C ALA A 154 12.78 2.21 -17.47
N ARG A 155 12.76 1.89 -18.79
CA ARG A 155 13.36 2.73 -19.84
C ARG A 155 12.49 3.95 -20.21
N PHE A 156 11.20 3.95 -19.93
CA PHE A 156 10.28 5.09 -20.19
C PHE A 156 10.22 6.11 -19.04
N GLY A 157 10.89 5.88 -17.93
CA GLY A 157 11.06 6.87 -16.86
C GLY A 157 11.94 8.06 -17.24
N ASP A 158 12.63 7.97 -18.38
CA ASP A 158 13.41 9.06 -18.94
C ASP A 158 12.49 10.04 -19.71
N PRO A 159 12.56 11.38 -19.45
CA PRO A 159 11.72 12.40 -20.08
C PRO A 159 11.80 12.41 -21.62
N GLU A 160 12.92 12.01 -22.19
CA GLU A 160 13.13 11.98 -23.64
C GLU A 160 12.43 10.77 -24.29
N SER A 161 12.44 9.62 -23.62
CA SER A 161 11.71 8.42 -24.04
C SER A 161 10.20 8.63 -23.94
N GLU A 162 9.73 9.34 -22.92
CA GLU A 162 8.31 9.71 -22.78
C GLU A 162 7.87 10.67 -23.91
N ARG A 163 8.74 11.60 -24.34
CA ARG A 163 8.48 12.50 -25.46
C ARG A 163 8.41 11.72 -26.79
N ARG A 164 9.33 10.80 -27.04
CA ARG A 164 9.33 9.93 -28.24
C ARG A 164 8.07 9.06 -28.29
N PHE A 165 7.69 8.44 -27.19
CA PHE A 165 6.47 7.64 -27.11
C PHE A 165 5.22 8.47 -27.41
N ARG A 166 5.12 9.70 -26.88
CA ARG A 166 4.00 10.62 -27.17
C ARG A 166 3.93 10.98 -28.64
N VAL A 167 5.07 11.25 -29.28
CA VAL A 167 5.13 11.59 -30.71
C VAL A 167 4.73 10.38 -31.56
N TRP A 168 5.30 9.21 -31.31
CA TRP A 168 4.97 7.99 -32.07
C TRP A 168 3.53 7.54 -31.81
N GLY A 169 3.03 7.62 -30.59
CA GLY A 169 1.63 7.36 -30.28
C GLY A 169 0.68 8.28 -31.04
N ALA A 170 1.01 9.58 -31.15
CA ALA A 170 0.26 10.54 -31.93
C ALA A 170 0.27 10.23 -33.43
N VAL A 171 1.42 9.84 -33.96
CA VAL A 171 1.57 9.45 -35.39
C VAL A 171 0.74 8.19 -35.69
N VAL A 172 0.84 7.16 -34.85
CA VAL A 172 0.04 5.93 -35.03
C VAL A 172 -1.46 6.22 -34.96
N LEU A 173 -1.90 7.04 -34.01
CA LEU A 173 -3.31 7.43 -33.89
C LEU A 173 -3.78 8.27 -35.08
N LEU A 174 -2.95 9.17 -35.59
CA LEU A 174 -3.27 9.97 -36.76
C LEU A 174 -3.43 9.08 -38.00
N LEU A 175 -2.47 8.18 -38.24
CA LEU A 175 -2.50 7.25 -39.37
C LEU A 175 -3.71 6.32 -39.29
N TRP A 176 -4.03 5.86 -38.11
CA TRP A 176 -5.19 5.00 -37.90
C TRP A 176 -6.51 5.77 -38.06
N SER A 177 -6.61 7.00 -37.52
CA SER A 177 -7.77 7.88 -37.71
C SER A 177 -7.99 8.21 -39.19
N LEU A 178 -6.90 8.44 -39.94
CA LEU A 178 -6.94 8.71 -41.39
C LEU A 178 -7.40 7.47 -42.16
N ALA A 179 -6.87 6.27 -41.82
CA ALA A 179 -7.30 5.00 -42.39
C ALA A 179 -8.79 4.75 -42.14
N HIS A 180 -9.26 5.11 -40.94
CA HIS A 180 -10.66 4.96 -40.58
C HIS A 180 -11.57 5.94 -41.32
N LEU A 181 -11.16 7.21 -41.45
CA LEU A 181 -11.87 8.21 -42.24
C LEU A 181 -12.00 7.79 -43.71
N ILE A 182 -10.92 7.24 -44.30
CA ILE A 182 -10.91 6.73 -45.67
C ILE A 182 -11.90 5.56 -45.79
N THR A 183 -11.91 4.62 -44.88
CA THR A 183 -12.84 3.49 -44.93
C THR A 183 -14.29 3.90 -44.71
N TRP A 184 -14.56 4.94 -43.92
CA TRP A 184 -15.89 5.53 -43.76
C TRP A 184 -16.37 6.25 -45.01
N LEU A 185 -15.49 7.02 -45.66
CA LEU A 185 -15.79 7.75 -46.91
C LEU A 185 -16.14 6.79 -48.08
N PHE A 186 -15.53 5.59 -48.11
CA PHE A 186 -15.76 4.63 -49.19
C PHE A 186 -16.82 3.57 -48.82
N ALA A 187 -17.61 3.80 -47.75
CA ALA A 187 -18.69 2.89 -47.30
C ALA A 187 -18.28 1.40 -47.25
N TRP A 188 -17.03 1.14 -46.89
CA TRP A 188 -16.46 -0.21 -46.89
C TRP A 188 -17.10 -1.05 -45.78
N PRO A 189 -17.36 -2.37 -46.03
CA PRO A 189 -18.10 -3.19 -45.07
C PRO A 189 -17.31 -3.47 -43.80
N TRP A 190 -17.97 -3.52 -42.79
CA TRP A 190 -17.98 -3.93 -41.38
C TRP A 190 -16.67 -4.15 -40.57
N PRO A 191 -15.57 -4.83 -41.00
CA PRO A 191 -14.34 -4.94 -40.18
C PRO A 191 -13.83 -3.61 -39.67
N HIS A 192 -14.20 -2.53 -40.34
CA HIS A 192 -13.76 -1.17 -40.10
C HIS A 192 -14.53 -0.46 -38.96
N ARG A 193 -15.77 -0.89 -38.66
CA ARG A 193 -16.52 -0.36 -37.50
C ARG A 193 -15.94 -0.83 -36.19
N PHE A 194 -15.45 -2.08 -36.14
CA PHE A 194 -14.72 -2.59 -34.95
C PHE A 194 -13.39 -1.86 -34.79
N SER A 195 -12.66 -1.64 -35.87
CA SER A 195 -11.43 -0.83 -35.86
C SER A 195 -11.69 0.60 -35.39
N ALA A 196 -12.86 1.18 -35.70
CA ALA A 196 -13.26 2.51 -35.24
C ALA A 196 -13.51 2.59 -33.76
N THR A 197 -14.22 1.62 -33.22
CA THR A 197 -14.49 1.56 -31.77
C THR A 197 -13.19 1.34 -30.99
N LEU A 198 -12.33 0.47 -31.48
CA LEU A 198 -11.02 0.22 -30.87
C LEU A 198 -10.13 1.48 -30.97
N LEU A 199 -10.23 2.23 -32.09
CA LEU A 199 -9.53 3.50 -32.29
C LEU A 199 -10.06 4.59 -31.38
N ALA A 200 -11.38 4.73 -31.27
CA ALA A 200 -12.00 5.72 -30.39
C ALA A 200 -11.64 5.44 -28.91
N VAL A 201 -11.62 4.17 -28.51
CA VAL A 201 -11.17 3.76 -27.17
C VAL A 201 -9.68 4.05 -26.99
N THR A 202 -8.84 3.74 -27.98
CA THR A 202 -7.39 3.98 -27.89
C THR A 202 -7.08 5.47 -27.93
N ALA A 203 -7.79 6.25 -28.76
CA ALA A 203 -7.67 7.72 -28.78
C ALA A 203 -8.19 8.36 -27.50
N GLY A 204 -9.30 7.85 -26.94
CA GLY A 204 -9.80 8.27 -25.63
C GLY A 204 -8.80 8.00 -24.50
N ILE A 205 -8.22 6.81 -24.51
CA ILE A 205 -7.13 6.43 -23.61
C ILE A 205 -5.93 7.37 -23.81
N TRP A 206 -5.54 7.63 -25.06
CA TRP A 206 -4.39 8.49 -25.35
C TRP A 206 -4.62 9.96 -24.95
N ILE A 207 -5.83 10.52 -25.19
CA ILE A 207 -6.20 11.87 -24.75
C ILE A 207 -6.21 11.95 -23.21
N LEU A 208 -6.72 10.93 -22.54
CA LEU A 208 -6.60 10.75 -21.10
C LEU A 208 -5.13 10.70 -20.65
N LEU A 209 -4.26 10.08 -21.43
CA LEU A 209 -2.83 9.96 -21.17
C LEU A 209 -2.03 11.26 -21.36
N ARG A 210 -2.60 12.27 -22.01
CA ARG A 210 -1.93 13.58 -22.29
C ARG A 210 -1.95 14.56 -21.10
N SER A 211 -2.81 14.39 -20.12
CA SER A 211 -2.79 15.23 -18.92
C SER A 211 -1.65 14.78 -17.98
N ARG A 212 -1.06 15.69 -17.18
CA ARG A 212 -0.04 15.33 -16.17
C ARG A 212 -0.54 14.27 -15.17
N ARG A 213 -1.86 14.23 -14.95
CA ARG A 213 -2.50 13.14 -14.18
C ARG A 213 -2.55 11.83 -14.94
N ALA A 214 -2.62 11.87 -16.26
CA ALA A 214 -2.65 10.70 -17.11
C ALA A 214 -1.25 10.13 -17.40
N GLY A 215 -0.16 10.86 -17.23
CA GLY A 215 1.19 10.26 -17.25
C GLY A 215 1.42 9.33 -16.05
N ALA A 216 0.91 9.69 -14.88
CA ALA A 216 0.83 8.79 -13.74
C ALA A 216 -0.14 7.61 -14.01
N TRP A 217 -1.27 7.88 -14.67
CA TRP A 217 -2.24 6.88 -15.11
C TRP A 217 -1.67 5.93 -16.18
N ALA A 218 -0.88 6.43 -17.14
CA ALA A 218 -0.23 5.60 -18.16
C ALA A 218 0.85 4.70 -17.56
N ARG A 219 1.65 5.24 -16.65
CA ARG A 219 2.59 4.43 -15.87
C ARG A 219 1.85 3.35 -15.09
N SER A 220 0.78 3.71 -14.41
CA SER A 220 -0.08 2.75 -13.70
C SER A 220 -0.71 1.73 -14.65
N PHE A 221 -1.16 2.13 -15.84
CA PHE A 221 -1.73 1.25 -16.87
C PHE A 221 -0.72 0.25 -17.43
N LEU A 222 0.48 0.68 -17.71
CA LEU A 222 1.55 -0.18 -18.21
C LEU A 222 2.07 -1.12 -17.10
N PHE A 223 2.19 -0.64 -15.88
CA PHE A 223 2.52 -1.48 -14.71
C PHE A 223 1.44 -2.51 -14.37
N PHE A 224 0.25 -2.35 -14.88
CA PHE A 224 -0.86 -3.28 -14.72
C PHE A 224 -0.75 -4.54 -15.56
N LEU A 225 -0.16 -4.43 -16.72
CA LEU A 225 0.09 -5.58 -17.57
C LEU A 225 1.06 -6.59 -16.93
N MET A 226 1.52 -6.28 -15.70
CA MET A 226 2.56 -7.02 -15.01
C MET A 226 2.09 -7.45 -13.64
N PRO A 227 1.73 -8.72 -13.45
CA PRO A 227 1.59 -9.27 -12.12
C PRO A 227 2.99 -9.34 -11.47
N GLU A 228 3.35 -8.35 -10.65
CA GLU A 228 4.48 -8.43 -9.72
C GLU A 228 4.16 -9.35 -8.53
N THR A 229 2.98 -9.96 -8.52
CA THR A 229 2.51 -10.77 -7.40
C THR A 229 2.49 -12.25 -7.76
N ASP A 230 2.70 -13.08 -6.78
CA ASP A 230 2.53 -14.54 -6.86
C ASP A 230 1.04 -15.00 -6.83
N GLY A 231 0.11 -14.04 -6.90
CA GLY A 231 -1.34 -14.28 -6.87
C GLY A 231 -1.96 -14.26 -5.47
N ARG A 232 -1.16 -14.09 -4.41
CA ARG A 232 -1.64 -14.05 -3.01
C ARG A 232 -2.02 -12.65 -2.53
N GLY A 233 -1.88 -11.62 -3.39
CA GLY A 233 -2.26 -10.24 -3.13
C GLY A 233 -2.59 -9.50 -4.43
N LEU A 234 -3.29 -8.37 -4.31
CA LEU A 234 -3.56 -7.51 -5.47
C LEU A 234 -2.30 -6.80 -5.97
N TRP A 235 -1.36 -6.51 -5.08
CA TRP A 235 -0.13 -5.78 -5.37
C TRP A 235 1.08 -6.43 -4.70
N GLY A 236 2.24 -6.36 -5.37
CA GLY A 236 3.51 -6.84 -4.86
C GLY A 236 4.18 -5.89 -3.86
N SER A 237 5.26 -6.36 -3.25
CA SER A 237 6.05 -5.62 -2.27
C SER A 237 7.16 -4.75 -2.88
N ALA A 238 7.49 -4.94 -4.17
CA ALA A 238 8.65 -4.32 -4.82
C ALA A 238 8.66 -2.78 -4.74
N ALA A 239 7.52 -2.12 -4.96
CA ALA A 239 7.42 -0.66 -4.91
C ALA A 239 7.69 -0.12 -3.49
N ARG A 240 7.10 -0.75 -2.46
CA ARG A 240 7.34 -0.38 -1.06
C ARG A 240 8.79 -0.63 -0.66
N ARG A 241 9.36 -1.78 -1.04
CA ARG A 241 10.77 -2.09 -0.79
C ARG A 241 11.68 -1.04 -1.40
N HIS A 242 11.45 -0.66 -2.66
CA HIS A 242 12.22 0.40 -3.31
C HIS A 242 12.09 1.75 -2.59
N LEU A 243 10.88 2.13 -2.18
CA LEU A 243 10.63 3.37 -1.45
C LEU A 243 11.40 3.41 -0.13
N VAL A 244 11.31 2.33 0.68
CA VAL A 244 11.97 2.26 1.99
C VAL A 244 13.49 2.14 1.85
N THR A 245 13.99 1.36 0.88
CA THR A 245 15.44 1.31 0.56
C THR A 245 15.96 2.70 0.20
N ARG A 246 15.23 3.47 -0.61
CA ARG A 246 15.59 4.85 -0.96
C ARG A 246 15.55 5.77 0.27
N LEU A 247 14.59 5.58 1.16
CA LEU A 247 14.51 6.31 2.42
C LEU A 247 15.72 6.00 3.31
N ILE A 248 16.04 4.72 3.53
CA ILE A 248 17.18 4.29 4.36
C ILE A 248 18.50 4.66 3.68
N GLY A 249 18.60 4.51 2.36
CA GLY A 249 19.84 4.74 1.61
C GLY A 249 20.45 6.14 1.75
N ALA A 250 19.63 7.14 2.13
CA ALA A 250 20.11 8.48 2.51
C ALA A 250 20.51 8.58 4.00
N GLY A 251 20.30 7.52 4.79
CA GLY A 251 20.65 7.38 6.21
C GLY A 251 21.76 6.36 6.43
N SER A 252 21.75 5.73 7.59
CA SER A 252 22.74 4.72 7.96
C SER A 252 22.09 3.35 8.22
N TRP A 253 22.42 2.36 7.39
CA TRP A 253 22.07 0.96 7.62
C TRP A 253 22.67 0.41 8.90
N ALA A 254 23.86 0.88 9.29
CA ALA A 254 24.53 0.48 10.53
C ALA A 254 23.79 0.89 11.81
N ARG A 255 22.82 1.82 11.73
CA ARG A 255 21.96 2.15 12.86
C ARG A 255 20.80 1.17 13.04
N LEU A 256 20.48 0.43 11.98
CA LEU A 256 19.40 -0.56 12.00
C LEU A 256 19.89 -1.91 12.54
N TRP A 257 21.15 -2.26 12.30
CA TRP A 257 21.71 -3.55 12.71
C TRP A 257 23.26 -3.54 12.81
N PRO A 258 23.83 -4.05 13.92
CA PRO A 258 23.19 -4.18 15.22
C PRO A 258 22.83 -2.81 15.76
N GLY A 259 21.62 -2.62 16.27
CA GLY A 259 21.12 -1.32 16.69
C GLY A 259 21.41 -1.03 18.17
N GLU A 260 21.91 0.19 18.46
CA GLU A 260 21.97 0.72 19.84
C GLU A 260 20.55 1.01 20.36
N THR A 261 19.68 1.49 19.48
CA THR A 261 18.25 1.66 19.75
C THR A 261 17.53 0.36 19.47
N HIS A 262 16.78 -0.12 20.46
CA HIS A 262 15.95 -1.32 20.30
C HIS A 262 14.77 -1.02 19.38
N LEU A 263 14.76 -1.66 18.22
CA LEU A 263 13.69 -1.55 17.22
C LEU A 263 12.80 -2.79 17.28
N ILE A 264 11.49 -2.60 17.42
CA ILE A 264 10.48 -3.66 17.47
C ILE A 264 9.48 -3.42 16.35
N LEU A 265 9.45 -4.32 15.36
CA LEU A 265 8.53 -4.24 14.23
C LEU A 265 7.53 -5.40 14.30
N SER A 266 6.23 -5.10 14.29
CA SER A 266 5.20 -6.10 14.50
C SER A 266 4.51 -6.49 13.20
N ALA A 267 4.40 -7.80 12.94
CA ALA A 267 3.68 -8.38 11.83
C ALA A 267 2.93 -9.63 12.28
N LEU A 268 1.93 -10.08 11.52
CA LEU A 268 1.18 -11.31 11.78
C LEU A 268 1.81 -12.48 11.02
N ALA A 269 2.17 -13.53 11.73
CA ALA A 269 2.64 -14.80 11.15
C ALA A 269 1.44 -15.62 10.66
N LEU A 270 1.43 -16.01 9.38
CA LEU A 270 0.29 -16.72 8.77
C LEU A 270 0.26 -18.21 9.11
N ASP A 271 1.37 -18.78 9.54
CA ASP A 271 1.48 -20.20 9.87
C ASP A 271 0.93 -20.57 11.25
N ASN A 272 1.02 -19.66 12.23
CA ASN A 272 0.64 -19.93 13.61
C ASN A 272 -0.32 -18.88 14.23
N GLY A 273 -0.61 -17.77 13.51
CA GLY A 273 -1.51 -16.71 13.96
C GLY A 273 -0.95 -15.85 15.10
N ARG A 274 0.33 -15.94 15.42
CA ARG A 274 0.98 -15.13 16.45
C ARG A 274 1.41 -13.77 15.89
N ILE A 275 1.47 -12.76 16.75
CA ILE A 275 2.11 -11.49 16.41
C ILE A 275 3.63 -11.67 16.54
N ALA A 276 4.31 -11.64 15.41
CA ALA A 276 5.76 -11.66 15.34
C ALA A 276 6.33 -10.26 15.63
N HIS A 277 7.15 -10.16 16.64
CA HIS A 277 7.93 -8.95 16.96
C HIS A 277 9.35 -9.16 16.46
N PHE A 278 9.67 -8.58 15.32
CA PHE A 278 11.04 -8.56 14.78
C PHE A 278 11.87 -7.55 15.54
N ILE A 279 13.01 -8.00 16.07
CA ILE A 279 13.89 -7.19 16.93
C ILE A 279 15.30 -7.12 16.34
N ASN A 280 15.95 -5.96 16.49
CA ASN A 280 17.27 -5.68 15.93
C ASN A 280 18.44 -5.91 16.91
N TRP A 281 18.23 -6.68 17.95
CA TRP A 281 19.29 -7.10 18.90
C TRP A 281 19.24 -8.62 19.15
N LYS A 282 20.42 -9.20 19.52
CA LYS A 282 20.63 -10.65 19.52
C LYS A 282 20.14 -11.35 20.79
N ASP A 283 20.29 -10.71 21.93
CA ASP A 283 20.13 -11.36 23.25
C ASP A 283 18.94 -10.75 24.02
N PRO A 284 17.68 -11.02 23.62
CA PRO A 284 16.52 -10.56 24.36
C PRO A 284 16.47 -11.25 25.73
N SER A 285 16.09 -10.48 26.76
CA SER A 285 16.01 -11.03 28.12
C SER A 285 14.94 -12.14 28.21
N ALA A 286 15.18 -13.15 29.04
CA ALA A 286 14.21 -14.22 29.29
C ALA A 286 12.85 -13.68 29.76
N ARG A 287 12.88 -12.57 30.52
CA ARG A 287 11.67 -11.88 30.98
C ARG A 287 10.88 -11.25 29.81
N PHE A 288 11.57 -10.64 28.85
CA PHE A 288 10.95 -10.10 27.63
C PHE A 288 10.29 -11.21 26.82
N LEU A 289 11.04 -12.28 26.57
CA LEU A 289 10.52 -13.46 25.82
C LEU A 289 9.26 -14.04 26.48
N ALA A 290 9.32 -14.33 27.78
CA ALA A 290 8.18 -14.89 28.51
C ALA A 290 6.93 -13.98 28.48
N ARG A 291 7.10 -12.66 28.54
CA ARG A 291 5.99 -11.71 28.49
C ARG A 291 5.36 -11.61 27.11
N VAL A 292 6.20 -11.60 26.05
CA VAL A 292 5.72 -11.60 24.68
C VAL A 292 4.95 -12.90 24.40
N GLU A 293 5.49 -14.04 24.81
CA GLU A 293 4.82 -15.35 24.65
C GLU A 293 3.48 -15.40 25.38
N ALA A 294 3.41 -14.90 26.61
CA ALA A 294 2.18 -14.84 27.40
C ALA A 294 1.08 -13.96 26.73
N SER A 295 1.46 -13.05 25.84
CA SER A 295 0.53 -12.20 25.07
C SER A 295 0.21 -12.75 23.67
N LEU A 296 0.45 -14.02 23.41
CA LEU A 296 0.31 -14.67 22.10
C LEU A 296 1.22 -14.08 21.02
N GLY A 297 2.31 -13.44 21.44
CA GLY A 297 3.36 -12.98 20.55
C GLY A 297 4.47 -14.00 20.37
N GLU A 298 5.36 -13.73 19.44
CA GLU A 298 6.65 -14.41 19.28
C GLU A 298 7.74 -13.36 18.98
N VAL A 299 8.96 -13.62 19.43
CA VAL A 299 10.10 -12.74 19.18
C VAL A 299 10.99 -13.36 18.11
N ILE A 300 11.29 -12.58 17.08
CA ILE A 300 12.15 -12.99 15.96
C ILE A 300 13.33 -12.02 15.90
N PRO A 301 14.51 -12.39 16.43
CA PRO A 301 15.71 -11.60 16.19
C PRO A 301 16.06 -11.60 14.70
N VAL A 302 16.33 -10.44 14.16
CA VAL A 302 16.83 -10.32 12.78
C VAL A 302 18.35 -10.37 12.76
N ASP A 303 18.93 -10.82 11.66
CA ASP A 303 20.37 -11.04 11.53
C ASP A 303 21.09 -9.99 10.67
N SER A 304 20.32 -9.06 10.06
CA SER A 304 20.86 -8.00 9.21
C SER A 304 19.93 -6.80 9.11
N ALA A 305 20.47 -5.69 8.62
CA ALA A 305 19.66 -4.49 8.34
C ALA A 305 18.68 -4.71 7.16
N GLU A 306 19.01 -5.62 6.25
CA GLU A 306 18.11 -6.05 5.17
C GLU A 306 16.91 -6.80 5.72
N GLU A 307 17.08 -7.63 6.74
CA GLU A 307 15.97 -8.31 7.41
C GLU A 307 15.11 -7.32 8.21
N VAL A 308 15.68 -6.25 8.78
CA VAL A 308 14.90 -5.15 9.36
C VAL A 308 13.99 -4.51 8.29
N LEU A 309 14.53 -4.28 7.08
CA LEU A 309 13.74 -3.79 5.96
C LEU A 309 12.61 -4.76 5.60
N GLU A 310 12.89 -6.05 5.45
CA GLU A 310 11.87 -7.06 5.12
C GLU A 310 10.80 -7.16 6.21
N ALA A 311 11.17 -7.06 7.49
CA ALA A 311 10.23 -7.01 8.61
C ALA A 311 9.31 -5.78 8.53
N ALA A 312 9.84 -4.61 8.16
CA ALA A 312 9.02 -3.41 7.96
C ALA A 312 8.07 -3.55 6.76
N ILE A 313 8.54 -4.17 5.66
CA ILE A 313 7.69 -4.46 4.50
C ILE A 313 6.60 -5.47 4.85
N ALA A 314 6.92 -6.51 5.64
CA ALA A 314 5.96 -7.49 6.15
C ALA A 314 4.90 -6.83 7.04
N SER A 315 5.35 -5.98 7.97
CA SER A 315 4.48 -5.20 8.85
C SER A 315 3.49 -4.33 8.08
N SER A 316 3.85 -3.85 6.88
CA SER A 316 3.01 -3.00 6.03
C SER A 316 2.26 -3.75 4.92
N ALA A 317 2.30 -5.09 4.92
CA ALA A 317 1.66 -5.93 3.90
C ALA A 317 0.20 -6.21 4.26
N ILE A 318 -0.69 -5.22 4.10
CA ILE A 318 -2.13 -5.37 4.41
C ILE A 318 -2.70 -6.56 3.64
N PRO A 319 -3.30 -7.55 4.33
CA PRO A 319 -3.87 -8.75 3.71
C PRO A 319 -4.84 -8.42 2.58
N VAL A 320 -4.89 -9.25 1.55
CA VAL A 320 -5.67 -9.07 0.31
C VAL A 320 -5.08 -7.98 -0.60
N LEU A 321 -4.68 -6.82 -0.05
CA LEU A 321 -4.14 -5.72 -0.85
C LEU A 321 -2.70 -6.01 -1.30
N PHE A 322 -1.88 -6.51 -0.39
CA PHE A 322 -0.48 -6.83 -0.68
C PHE A 322 -0.19 -8.31 -0.47
N GLU A 323 0.75 -8.82 -1.25
CA GLU A 323 1.24 -10.18 -1.06
C GLU A 323 1.94 -10.34 0.29
N PRO A 324 1.83 -11.52 0.94
CA PRO A 324 2.61 -11.84 2.11
C PRO A 324 4.12 -11.73 1.84
N VAL A 325 4.87 -11.30 2.84
CA VAL A 325 6.33 -11.21 2.77
C VAL A 325 6.94 -12.45 3.40
N ARG A 326 7.87 -13.09 2.68
CA ARG A 326 8.52 -14.31 3.15
C ARG A 326 9.85 -13.98 3.82
N ILE A 327 9.96 -14.29 5.11
CA ILE A 327 11.18 -14.12 5.92
C ILE A 327 11.53 -15.46 6.54
N SER A 328 12.75 -15.93 6.34
CA SER A 328 13.26 -17.21 6.89
C SER A 328 12.30 -18.39 6.65
N GLY A 329 11.68 -18.44 5.46
CA GLY A 329 10.80 -19.53 5.04
C GLY A 329 9.34 -19.43 5.52
N ARG A 330 8.98 -18.45 6.35
CA ARG A 330 7.64 -18.19 6.88
C ARG A 330 7.00 -16.98 6.21
N ASP A 331 5.69 -16.96 6.08
CA ASP A 331 4.93 -15.87 5.46
C ASP A 331 4.32 -14.95 6.53
N PHE A 332 4.56 -13.63 6.35
CA PHE A 332 4.08 -12.60 7.27
C PHE A 332 3.27 -11.54 6.53
N VAL A 333 2.30 -10.96 7.23
CA VAL A 333 1.43 -9.88 6.74
C VAL A 333 1.28 -8.78 7.78
N ASP A 334 0.69 -7.67 7.40
CA ASP A 334 0.31 -6.60 8.31
C ASP A 334 -0.58 -7.13 9.44
N CYS A 335 -0.30 -6.74 10.66
CA CYS A 335 -1.08 -7.09 11.84
C CYS A 335 -2.34 -6.24 12.04
N VAL A 336 -2.83 -5.61 10.96
CA VAL A 336 -4.08 -4.82 10.96
C VAL A 336 -5.24 -5.62 11.55
N ALA A 337 -6.02 -5.00 12.41
CA ALA A 337 -7.09 -5.58 13.21
C ALA A 337 -6.66 -6.54 14.35
N PHE A 338 -5.36 -6.79 14.53
CA PHE A 338 -4.85 -7.66 15.59
C PHE A 338 -3.93 -6.94 16.59
N SER A 339 -2.95 -6.16 16.11
CA SER A 339 -1.98 -5.46 16.94
C SER A 339 -1.37 -4.27 16.19
N MET A 340 -2.13 -3.19 16.11
CA MET A 340 -1.69 -1.95 15.43
C MET A 340 -0.92 -1.00 16.35
N HIS A 341 -0.91 -1.30 17.65
CA HIS A 341 -0.30 -0.48 18.68
C HIS A 341 0.63 -1.36 19.53
N PRO A 342 1.88 -1.64 19.09
CA PRO A 342 2.78 -2.56 19.78
C PRO A 342 3.35 -1.95 21.07
N LEU A 343 2.47 -1.44 21.95
CA LEU A 343 2.81 -0.77 23.19
C LEU A 343 3.37 -1.75 24.22
N ARG A 344 2.67 -2.86 24.45
CA ARG A 344 3.13 -3.87 25.43
C ARG A 344 4.50 -4.43 25.06
N ALA A 345 4.74 -4.70 23.77
CA ALA A 345 6.04 -5.19 23.31
C ALA A 345 7.17 -4.20 23.68
N ALA A 346 6.95 -2.90 23.46
CA ALA A 346 7.92 -1.88 23.85
C ALA A 346 8.13 -1.78 25.36
N LEU A 347 7.04 -1.90 26.16
CA LEU A 347 7.13 -1.86 27.61
C LEU A 347 7.75 -3.11 28.22
N TYR A 348 7.63 -4.26 27.56
CA TYR A 348 8.26 -5.51 28.00
C TYR A 348 9.79 -5.47 27.97
N ASP A 349 10.35 -4.58 27.17
CA ASP A 349 11.79 -4.30 27.09
C ASP A 349 12.25 -3.26 28.12
N ASP A 350 11.62 -3.24 29.29
CA ASP A 350 11.98 -2.44 30.47
C ASP A 350 12.05 -0.92 30.21
N ALA A 351 11.08 -0.37 29.44
CA ALA A 351 10.92 1.06 29.28
C ALA A 351 10.52 1.74 30.59
N ASP A 352 11.07 2.94 30.87
CA ASP A 352 10.74 3.77 32.02
C ASP A 352 9.53 4.67 31.78
N ALA A 353 9.28 4.99 30.51
CA ALA A 353 8.17 5.80 30.04
C ALA A 353 7.91 5.49 28.56
N ALA A 354 6.71 5.80 28.06
CA ALA A 354 6.41 5.66 26.65
C ALA A 354 5.66 6.87 26.08
N ILE A 355 6.03 7.24 24.85
CA ILE A 355 5.27 8.15 24.00
C ILE A 355 4.54 7.28 22.99
N VAL A 356 3.21 7.30 23.03
CA VAL A 356 2.35 6.48 22.16
C VAL A 356 1.71 7.38 21.14
N VAL A 357 2.07 7.21 19.88
CA VAL A 357 1.54 8.00 18.76
C VAL A 357 0.45 7.21 18.08
N VAL A 358 -0.77 7.71 18.08
CA VAL A 358 -1.91 7.11 17.43
C VAL A 358 -2.51 8.04 16.38
N VAL A 359 -3.09 7.47 15.33
CA VAL A 359 -3.63 8.22 14.19
C VAL A 359 -5.15 8.42 14.24
N ALA A 360 -5.74 8.12 15.38
CA ALA A 360 -7.18 8.32 15.64
C ALA A 360 -7.40 8.70 17.11
N PRO A 361 -8.47 9.41 17.44
CA PRO A 361 -8.84 9.67 18.85
C PRO A 361 -9.03 8.37 19.63
N SER A 362 -8.44 8.27 20.83
CA SER A 362 -8.53 7.07 21.67
C SER A 362 -9.81 7.02 22.51
N GLY A 363 -10.35 8.17 22.90
CA GLY A 363 -11.42 8.30 23.89
C GLY A 363 -12.79 7.78 23.47
N ALA A 364 -13.06 7.67 22.16
CA ALA A 364 -14.32 7.16 21.64
C ALA A 364 -14.09 6.40 20.31
N PRO A 365 -14.92 5.39 19.99
CA PRO A 365 -14.83 4.75 18.70
C PRO A 365 -15.03 5.78 17.59
N PRO A 366 -14.31 5.65 16.45
CA PRO A 366 -14.46 6.57 15.34
C PRO A 366 -15.93 6.77 14.95
N ALA A 367 -16.33 8.00 14.61
CA ALA A 367 -17.71 8.33 14.30
C ALA A 367 -18.27 7.47 13.15
N LEU A 368 -19.55 7.11 13.25
CA LEU A 368 -20.22 6.33 12.20
C LEU A 368 -20.29 7.18 10.92
N ARG A 369 -19.59 6.74 9.88
CA ARG A 369 -19.77 7.23 8.52
C ARG A 369 -20.74 6.31 7.79
N THR A 370 -21.67 6.86 7.03
CA THR A 370 -22.57 6.04 6.20
C THR A 370 -21.73 5.30 5.16
N ALA A 371 -21.65 3.98 5.29
CA ALA A 371 -20.98 3.14 4.31
C ALA A 371 -21.82 3.07 3.03
N LYS A 372 -21.24 3.46 1.91
CA LYS A 372 -21.90 3.52 0.60
C LYS A 372 -21.51 2.37 -0.32
N ASN A 373 -20.41 1.70 -0.01
CA ASN A 373 -19.85 0.62 -0.83
C ASN A 373 -19.08 -0.37 0.07
N PRO A 374 -18.72 -1.57 -0.42
CA PRO A 374 -17.98 -2.56 0.36
C PRO A 374 -16.66 -2.07 0.96
N MET A 375 -15.97 -1.17 0.27
CA MET A 375 -14.70 -0.60 0.77
C MET A 375 -14.91 0.33 1.96
N ASP A 376 -16.03 1.07 2.00
CA ASP A 376 -16.40 1.88 3.17
C ASP A 376 -16.69 0.99 4.38
N VAL A 377 -17.38 -0.15 4.18
CA VAL A 377 -17.64 -1.15 5.23
C VAL A 377 -16.34 -1.73 5.76
N TRP A 378 -15.43 -2.11 4.85
CA TRP A 378 -14.12 -2.67 5.21
C TRP A 378 -13.27 -1.64 5.96
N GLY A 379 -13.20 -0.40 5.47
CA GLY A 379 -12.52 0.70 6.16
C GLY A 379 -13.09 0.93 7.56
N ARG A 380 -14.41 0.90 7.70
CA ARG A 380 -15.08 1.03 9.01
C ARG A 380 -14.74 -0.12 9.95
N TYR A 381 -14.69 -1.35 9.45
CA TYR A 381 -14.27 -2.51 10.23
C TYR A 381 -12.85 -2.32 10.77
N LEU A 382 -11.91 -1.88 9.92
CA LEU A 382 -10.53 -1.63 10.34
C LEU A 382 -10.43 -0.52 11.39
N ASP A 383 -11.15 0.59 11.22
CA ASP A 383 -11.17 1.69 12.19
C ASP A 383 -11.62 1.20 13.59
N LEU A 384 -12.69 0.37 13.62
CA LEU A 384 -13.20 -0.18 14.87
C LEU A 384 -12.26 -1.23 15.48
N ALA A 385 -11.67 -2.08 14.65
CA ALA A 385 -10.72 -3.09 15.11
C ALA A 385 -9.47 -2.44 15.72
N ASN A 386 -8.92 -1.42 15.06
CA ASN A 386 -7.75 -0.68 15.55
C ASN A 386 -8.07 0.10 16.84
N TRP A 387 -9.24 0.73 16.93
CA TRP A 387 -9.66 1.38 18.18
C TRP A 387 -9.78 0.37 19.31
N ARG A 388 -10.38 -0.80 19.04
CA ARG A 388 -10.53 -1.86 20.05
C ARG A 388 -9.17 -2.42 20.49
N ASP A 389 -8.26 -2.62 19.55
CA ASP A 389 -6.88 -3.04 19.84
C ASP A 389 -6.21 -2.06 20.81
N LEU A 390 -6.26 -0.75 20.53
CA LEU A 390 -5.73 0.27 21.43
C LEU A 390 -6.35 0.19 22.83
N GLN A 391 -7.69 0.03 22.93
CA GLN A 391 -8.33 -0.11 24.23
C GLN A 391 -7.83 -1.36 24.98
N GLN A 392 -7.64 -2.47 24.28
CA GLN A 392 -7.11 -3.70 24.88
C GLN A 392 -5.66 -3.52 25.33
N GLU A 393 -4.82 -2.84 24.53
CA GLU A 393 -3.45 -2.51 24.93
C GLU A 393 -3.43 -1.66 26.22
N LEU A 394 -4.25 -0.61 26.29
CA LEU A 394 -4.33 0.26 27.47
C LEU A 394 -4.91 -0.45 28.69
N LEU A 395 -5.97 -1.24 28.54
CA LEU A 395 -6.59 -2.00 29.63
C LEU A 395 -5.69 -3.12 30.17
N ALA A 396 -4.86 -3.69 29.31
CA ALA A 396 -3.91 -4.73 29.70
C ALA A 396 -2.68 -4.17 30.42
N LEU A 397 -2.54 -2.83 30.53
CA LEU A 397 -1.48 -2.22 31.33
C LEU A 397 -1.81 -2.40 32.81
N PRO A 398 -1.17 -3.32 33.52
CA PRO A 398 -1.41 -3.43 34.96
C PRO A 398 -0.91 -2.17 35.66
N GLY A 399 -1.57 -1.79 36.74
CA GLY A 399 -1.11 -0.69 37.58
C GLY A 399 0.29 -0.92 38.18
N SER A 400 0.90 -2.08 37.90
CA SER A 400 2.21 -2.49 38.39
C SER A 400 2.97 -3.33 37.36
N TRP A 401 3.54 -2.68 36.35
CA TRP A 401 4.38 -3.35 35.34
C TRP A 401 5.68 -3.94 35.91
N ARG A 402 6.15 -3.46 37.02
CA ARG A 402 7.41 -3.83 37.69
C ARG A 402 7.16 -4.57 39.02
N GLY A 403 6.20 -5.49 39.05
CA GLY A 403 6.01 -6.33 40.23
C GLY A 403 5.44 -5.62 41.46
N GLY A 404 4.54 -4.64 41.28
CA GLY A 404 3.86 -3.92 42.36
C GLY A 404 4.29 -2.48 42.50
N GLU A 405 5.26 -2.02 41.71
CA GLU A 405 5.77 -0.63 41.76
C GLU A 405 5.10 0.25 40.69
N LYS A 406 5.29 1.55 40.77
CA LYS A 406 4.59 2.64 40.09
C LYS A 406 4.20 2.37 38.61
N PRO A 407 3.02 2.81 38.15
CA PRO A 407 2.63 2.73 36.76
C PRO A 407 3.65 3.45 35.86
N ILE A 408 3.92 2.88 34.69
CA ILE A 408 4.82 3.51 33.69
C ILE A 408 4.13 4.75 33.13
N PRO A 409 4.77 5.92 33.17
CA PRO A 409 4.20 7.15 32.59
C PRO A 409 4.02 7.01 31.08
N LEU A 410 2.81 7.33 30.60
CA LEU A 410 2.47 7.34 29.18
C LEU A 410 2.14 8.77 28.73
N CYS A 411 2.75 9.20 27.63
CA CYS A 411 2.35 10.39 26.90
C CYS A 411 1.64 9.95 25.61
N MET A 412 0.31 10.09 25.58
CA MET A 412 -0.49 9.79 24.40
C MET A 412 -0.50 10.99 23.47
N VAL A 413 0.02 10.81 22.25
CA VAL A 413 -0.07 11.81 21.18
C VAL A 413 -1.15 11.35 20.19
N GLU A 414 -2.28 12.03 20.22
CA GLU A 414 -3.46 11.68 19.42
C GLU A 414 -4.13 12.93 18.83
N PRO A 415 -4.82 12.79 17.70
CA PRO A 415 -5.62 13.88 17.17
C PRO A 415 -6.92 14.02 17.98
N GLU A 416 -7.32 15.24 18.35
CA GLU A 416 -8.61 15.50 19.03
C GLU A 416 -9.83 15.13 18.17
N THR A 417 -9.68 15.21 16.86
CA THR A 417 -10.74 14.88 15.87
C THR A 417 -10.16 13.96 14.80
N PRO A 418 -11.01 13.10 14.20
CA PRO A 418 -10.55 12.19 13.15
C PRO A 418 -9.74 12.90 12.07
N LEU A 419 -8.61 12.31 11.70
CA LEU A 419 -7.73 12.84 10.66
C LEU A 419 -8.43 12.84 9.29
N SER A 420 -8.11 13.84 8.47
CA SER A 420 -8.63 13.93 7.10
C SER A 420 -7.94 12.96 6.17
N GLY A 421 -8.70 12.32 5.29
CA GLY A 421 -8.21 11.29 4.36
C GLY A 421 -8.67 9.90 4.78
N GLY A 422 -8.03 8.89 4.23
CA GLY A 422 -8.28 7.49 4.55
C GLY A 422 -6.95 6.73 4.53
N VAL A 423 -6.95 5.52 5.06
CA VAL A 423 -5.76 4.65 5.19
C VAL A 423 -5.02 4.44 3.86
N LEU A 424 -5.74 4.47 2.73
CA LEU A 424 -5.18 4.31 1.37
C LEU A 424 -5.13 5.62 0.57
N ALA A 425 -5.43 6.77 1.18
CA ALA A 425 -5.53 8.06 0.50
C ALA A 425 -4.18 8.81 0.47
N TYR A 426 -3.18 8.21 -0.13
CA TYR A 426 -1.85 8.81 -0.29
C TYR A 426 -1.90 10.04 -1.19
N SER A 427 -1.63 11.20 -0.61
CA SER A 427 -1.64 12.49 -1.32
C SER A 427 -0.70 13.48 -0.65
N PRO A 428 0.22 14.11 -1.40
CA PRO A 428 1.14 15.12 -0.86
C PRO A 428 0.46 16.28 -0.12
N ARG A 429 -0.73 16.68 -0.60
CA ARG A 429 -1.53 17.74 0.04
C ARG A 429 -2.10 17.31 1.39
N VAL A 430 -2.61 16.09 1.46
CA VAL A 430 -3.15 15.51 2.70
C VAL A 430 -2.00 15.29 3.69
N ALA A 431 -0.91 14.66 3.27
CA ALA A 431 0.27 14.43 4.09
C ALA A 431 0.81 15.73 4.73
N SER A 432 0.91 16.81 3.94
CA SER A 432 1.37 18.11 4.48
C SER A 432 0.45 18.69 5.57
N LYS A 433 -0.86 18.40 5.52
CA LYS A 433 -1.79 18.79 6.59
C LYS A 433 -1.64 17.91 7.82
N LEU A 434 -1.49 16.61 7.61
CA LEU A 434 -1.30 15.63 8.68
C LEU A 434 -0.01 15.88 9.46
N ILE A 435 1.10 16.15 8.77
CA ILE A 435 2.38 16.49 9.39
C ILE A 435 2.23 17.71 10.31
N ARG A 436 1.62 18.80 9.83
CA ARG A 436 1.39 20.00 10.66
C ARG A 436 0.51 19.70 11.88
N ARG A 437 -0.53 18.87 11.69
CA ARG A 437 -1.39 18.48 12.80
C ARG A 437 -0.63 17.66 13.84
N GLY A 438 0.21 16.70 13.40
CA GLY A 438 1.06 15.91 14.30
C GLY A 438 2.02 16.75 15.11
N GLU A 439 2.62 17.80 14.53
CA GLU A 439 3.47 18.75 15.30
C GLU A 439 2.69 19.45 16.41
N GLN A 440 1.48 19.93 16.10
CA GLN A 440 0.65 20.66 17.07
C GLN A 440 0.17 19.74 18.20
N ASP A 441 -0.29 18.54 17.85
CA ASP A 441 -0.81 17.58 18.82
C ASP A 441 0.32 17.05 19.72
N ALA A 442 1.53 16.83 19.18
CA ALA A 442 2.69 16.42 19.96
C ALA A 442 3.12 17.49 20.98
N LEU A 443 3.17 18.75 20.57
CA LEU A 443 3.48 19.84 21.50
C LEU A 443 2.48 19.90 22.65
N ARG A 444 1.18 19.80 22.35
CA ARG A 444 0.15 19.79 23.40
C ARG A 444 0.27 18.58 24.33
N ALA A 445 0.46 17.40 23.78
CA ALA A 445 0.56 16.18 24.57
C ALA A 445 1.76 16.20 25.51
N LEU A 446 2.93 16.64 25.03
CA LEU A 446 4.14 16.77 25.83
C LEU A 446 4.01 17.83 26.91
N ASP A 447 3.38 18.97 26.61
CA ASP A 447 3.09 20.04 27.57
C ASP A 447 2.13 19.54 28.66
N HIS A 448 1.01 18.94 28.29
CA HIS A 448 0.05 18.34 29.21
C HIS A 448 0.67 17.26 30.13
N ALA A 449 1.60 16.47 29.59
CA ALA A 449 2.31 15.45 30.34
C ALA A 449 3.39 16.05 31.28
N GLY A 450 3.66 17.34 31.16
CA GLY A 450 4.76 18.01 31.91
C GLY A 450 6.15 17.54 31.44
N TRP A 451 6.25 17.13 30.17
CA TRP A 451 7.50 16.58 29.61
C TRP A 451 8.27 17.59 28.77
N LEU A 452 7.74 18.78 28.55
CA LEU A 452 8.49 19.91 28.01
C LEU A 452 9.25 20.58 29.18
N ALA A 453 10.53 20.89 28.98
CA ALA A 453 11.27 21.74 29.91
C ALA A 453 10.62 23.14 29.91
N SER A 454 10.26 23.63 31.10
CA SER A 454 9.79 25.00 31.33
C SER A 454 10.90 26.02 31.02
#